data_b3a9440dc901220fd83b12385b2c5eae
#
_entry.id   b3a9440dc901220fd83b12385b2c5eae
#
_cell.length_a   1.000
_cell.length_b   1.000
_cell.length_c   1.000
_cell.angle_alpha   90.00
_cell.angle_beta   90.00
_cell.angle_gamma   90.00
#
_symmetry.space_group_name_H-M   'P 1'
#
loop_
_entity.id
_entity.type
_entity.pdbx_description
1 polymer ?
#
loop_
_entity_poly.entity_id
_entity_poly.type
_entity_poly.pdbx_seq_one_letter_code
_entity_poly.pdbx_strand_id
1 'polypeptide(L)'
;MHLPRLLAIASLAALCAQPSMAAPHDLPTASAESEGMSAERLARLSAGMKELVDSGRLAGVVTMVSRHGKVVEFDAAGKRDIAANAPMQKDSIFRIYSMSKPITGVAMMMLFEEGKWQLNDPVAKYIPEFAKLKVYSTEANGNVVMKDQNHPVTMRELMSHTGGFTYGLFSQTAVDKLQLEADLMNPNNTLDEFIKRVAKLPLNAQPGTEWHYSISVDIQGYIVQKLSGMPFEEFLEKRIFKPLGMSDTGFYVPKDKLNRFAEFYSYDNDGKLHAVGVREGLNHDFAAKPALSSGGGGLVSTASDYMRFCQMLLNGGQLDGVRILSPLTVELMHTNVLAPSVPILAPGSGFGLDFAIYTDPVAAGGYYGKGSYYWSGAAGTWFWIDPVNDLIVIGMIQQAAGTGAATVGGVPDVRGLSHAWTYQAILK
;
A
#
# COMPACT_ATOMS: atom_id res chain seq x y z
N MET A 1 -33.47 74.27 -6.54
CA MET A 1 -32.40 73.74 -5.67
C MET A 1 -32.61 72.23 -5.51
N HIS A 2 -31.86 71.41 -6.29
CA HIS A 2 -31.90 69.99 -6.21
C HIS A 2 -30.53 69.47 -5.72
N LEU A 3 -30.50 68.84 -4.52
CA LEU A 3 -29.33 68.15 -4.00
C LEU A 3 -29.29 66.72 -4.60
N PRO A 4 -28.14 66.20 -5.06
CA PRO A 4 -28.01 64.82 -5.43
C PRO A 4 -27.70 63.95 -4.19
N ARG A 5 -28.40 62.81 -4.09
CA ARG A 5 -28.12 61.73 -3.14
C ARG A 5 -26.92 60.92 -3.60
N LEU A 6 -25.83 60.90 -2.83
CA LEU A 6 -24.71 59.98 -3.00
C LEU A 6 -25.11 58.61 -2.45
N LEU A 7 -25.12 57.60 -3.32
CA LEU A 7 -25.17 56.17 -2.94
C LEU A 7 -23.73 55.71 -2.60
N ALA A 8 -23.52 55.32 -1.36
CA ALA A 8 -22.31 54.64 -0.93
C ALA A 8 -22.45 53.13 -1.24
N ILE A 9 -21.65 52.65 -2.17
CA ILE A 9 -21.50 51.20 -2.46
C ILE A 9 -20.49 50.64 -1.46
N ALA A 10 -20.96 49.86 -0.49
CA ALA A 10 -20.11 49.09 0.41
C ALA A 10 -19.64 47.79 -0.31
N SER A 11 -18.39 47.79 -0.73
CA SER A 11 -17.77 46.58 -1.26
C SER A 11 -17.45 45.57 -0.13
N LEU A 12 -18.19 44.48 -0.05
CA LEU A 12 -17.90 43.36 0.82
C LEU A 12 -16.73 42.57 0.20
N ALA A 13 -15.52 42.77 0.72
CA ALA A 13 -14.38 41.93 0.40
C ALA A 13 -14.55 40.57 1.12
N ALA A 14 -14.93 39.55 0.39
CA ALA A 14 -14.89 38.17 0.89
C ALA A 14 -13.41 37.76 1.08
N LEU A 15 -12.94 37.72 2.32
CA LEU A 15 -11.69 37.07 2.68
C LEU A 15 -11.87 35.54 2.41
N CYS A 16 -11.38 35.09 1.28
CA CYS A 16 -11.10 33.65 1.09
C CYS A 16 -9.97 33.30 2.05
N ALA A 17 -10.30 32.68 3.18
CA ALA A 17 -9.31 32.01 4.03
C ALA A 17 -8.63 30.92 3.20
N GLN A 18 -7.38 31.14 2.79
CA GLN A 18 -6.55 30.08 2.24
C GLN A 18 -6.32 29.06 3.35
N PRO A 19 -6.50 27.75 3.09
CA PRO A 19 -6.14 26.76 4.07
C PRO A 19 -4.65 26.89 4.34
N SER A 20 -4.31 27.20 5.60
CA SER A 20 -2.94 27.18 6.11
C SER A 20 -2.43 25.77 5.89
N MET A 21 -1.38 25.60 5.08
CA MET A 21 -0.66 24.34 4.99
C MET A 21 -0.03 24.09 6.36
N ALA A 22 -0.60 23.15 7.11
CA ALA A 22 -0.01 22.69 8.36
C ALA A 22 1.38 22.13 8.08
N ALA A 23 2.34 22.53 8.92
CA ALA A 23 3.65 21.86 8.97
C ALA A 23 3.44 20.35 9.25
N PRO A 24 4.35 19.45 8.83
CA PRO A 24 4.24 18.05 9.15
C PRO A 24 4.17 17.90 10.67
N HIS A 25 3.01 17.47 11.17
CA HIS A 25 2.81 17.20 12.58
C HIS A 25 2.94 15.70 12.78
N ASP A 26 3.99 15.28 13.49
CA ASP A 26 4.03 13.92 14.03
C ASP A 26 2.78 13.69 14.87
N LEU A 27 2.28 12.43 14.88
CA LEU A 27 1.20 12.08 15.78
C LEU A 27 1.64 12.32 17.23
N PRO A 28 0.71 12.68 18.14
CA PRO A 28 1.04 12.87 19.54
C PRO A 28 1.62 11.58 20.13
N THR A 29 2.56 11.72 21.05
CA THR A 29 3.17 10.60 21.78
C THR A 29 2.54 10.42 23.15
N ALA A 30 2.57 9.21 23.69
CA ALA A 30 2.11 8.89 25.04
C ALA A 30 2.95 7.77 25.65
N SER A 31 2.91 7.61 26.98
CA SER A 31 3.45 6.39 27.60
C SER A 31 2.55 5.19 27.28
N ALA A 32 3.14 4.01 27.15
CA ALA A 32 2.38 2.79 26.89
C ALA A 32 1.30 2.55 27.95
N GLU A 33 1.62 2.83 29.23
CA GLU A 33 0.71 2.67 30.36
C GLU A 33 -0.51 3.57 30.27
N SER A 34 -0.35 4.82 29.81
CA SER A 34 -1.49 5.74 29.65
C SER A 34 -2.49 5.27 28.61
N GLU A 35 -2.01 4.47 27.66
CA GLU A 35 -2.81 3.89 26.57
C GLU A 35 -3.17 2.41 26.84
N GLY A 36 -3.05 1.95 28.10
CA GLY A 36 -3.45 0.59 28.53
C GLY A 36 -2.54 -0.52 28.03
N MET A 37 -1.26 -0.22 27.78
CA MET A 37 -0.23 -1.18 27.39
C MET A 37 0.88 -1.25 28.46
N SER A 38 1.55 -2.38 28.57
CA SER A 38 2.75 -2.52 29.40
C SER A 38 3.99 -2.09 28.63
N ALA A 39 4.70 -1.05 29.08
CA ALA A 39 5.96 -0.63 28.48
C ALA A 39 7.02 -1.74 28.55
N GLU A 40 7.13 -2.46 29.68
CA GLU A 40 8.04 -3.60 29.82
C GLU A 40 7.81 -4.67 28.74
N ARG A 41 6.54 -5.01 28.50
CA ARG A 41 6.19 -6.01 27.49
C ARG A 41 6.35 -5.46 26.07
N LEU A 42 5.99 -4.20 25.84
CA LEU A 42 6.14 -3.56 24.54
C LEU A 42 7.62 -3.43 24.14
N ALA A 43 8.52 -3.23 25.11
CA ALA A 43 9.97 -3.20 24.88
C ALA A 43 10.52 -4.51 24.27
N ARG A 44 9.78 -5.61 24.33
CA ARG A 44 10.16 -6.86 23.64
C ARG A 44 10.13 -6.71 22.12
N LEU A 45 9.29 -5.81 21.58
CA LEU A 45 9.29 -5.51 20.16
C LEU A 45 10.66 -4.91 19.73
N SER A 46 11.08 -3.81 20.36
CA SER A 46 12.35 -3.16 20.04
C SER A 46 13.55 -4.08 20.32
N ALA A 47 13.53 -4.80 21.45
CA ALA A 47 14.60 -5.73 21.81
C ALA A 47 14.71 -6.90 20.82
N GLY A 48 13.60 -7.52 20.43
CA GLY A 48 13.59 -8.62 19.46
C GLY A 48 14.00 -8.17 18.06
N MET A 49 13.56 -6.99 17.61
CA MET A 49 14.02 -6.43 16.35
C MET A 49 15.51 -6.12 16.36
N LYS A 50 16.00 -5.58 17.47
CA LYS A 50 17.44 -5.32 17.64
C LYS A 50 18.26 -6.62 17.62
N GLU A 51 17.80 -7.70 18.25
CA GLU A 51 18.45 -9.00 18.20
C GLU A 51 18.57 -9.55 16.76
N LEU A 52 17.54 -9.38 15.94
CA LEU A 52 17.60 -9.74 14.53
C LEU A 52 18.66 -8.94 13.75
N VAL A 53 18.85 -7.68 14.11
CA VAL A 53 19.91 -6.82 13.53
C VAL A 53 21.27 -7.26 14.03
N ASP A 54 21.46 -7.42 15.35
CA ASP A 54 22.72 -7.79 15.97
C ASP A 54 23.22 -9.17 15.51
N SER A 55 22.30 -10.08 15.20
CA SER A 55 22.61 -11.40 14.62
C SER A 55 22.89 -11.38 13.11
N GLY A 56 22.82 -10.21 12.46
CA GLY A 56 23.06 -10.06 11.02
C GLY A 56 21.91 -10.55 10.13
N ARG A 57 20.75 -10.85 10.71
CA ARG A 57 19.56 -11.29 9.97
C ARG A 57 18.77 -10.13 9.37
N LEU A 58 18.94 -8.91 9.86
CA LEU A 58 18.41 -7.68 9.29
C LEU A 58 19.54 -6.65 9.15
N ALA A 59 19.53 -5.89 8.06
CA ALA A 59 20.41 -4.73 7.93
C ALA A 59 19.99 -3.65 8.91
N GLY A 60 18.72 -3.33 8.97
CA GLY A 60 18.13 -2.39 9.90
C GLY A 60 16.61 -2.44 9.83
N VAL A 61 15.97 -1.88 10.83
CA VAL A 61 14.51 -1.87 11.00
C VAL A 61 14.05 -0.58 11.66
N VAL A 62 12.87 -0.13 11.29
CA VAL A 62 12.09 0.88 12.01
C VAL A 62 10.76 0.26 12.39
N THR A 63 10.34 0.39 13.66
CA THR A 63 9.01 0.01 14.15
C THR A 63 8.29 1.22 14.73
N MET A 64 6.96 1.25 14.59
CA MET A 64 6.12 2.30 15.14
C MET A 64 4.78 1.70 15.55
N VAL A 65 4.38 1.95 16.79
CA VAL A 65 3.09 1.51 17.36
C VAL A 65 2.31 2.72 17.81
N SER A 66 1.07 2.84 17.35
CA SER A 66 0.10 3.84 17.82
C SER A 66 -1.09 3.15 18.44
N ARG A 67 -1.57 3.66 19.58
CA ARG A 67 -2.81 3.24 20.22
C ARG A 67 -3.62 4.44 20.66
N HIS A 68 -4.95 4.41 20.47
CA HIS A 68 -5.85 5.53 20.75
C HIS A 68 -5.37 6.86 20.11
N GLY A 69 -4.83 6.78 18.89
CA GLY A 69 -4.31 7.93 18.14
C GLY A 69 -2.98 8.50 18.65
N LYS A 70 -2.28 7.83 19.55
CA LYS A 70 -1.00 8.28 20.12
C LYS A 70 0.09 7.25 19.91
N VAL A 71 1.26 7.71 19.53
CA VAL A 71 2.45 6.86 19.37
C VAL A 71 2.97 6.45 20.74
N VAL A 72 2.98 5.15 21.01
CA VAL A 72 3.44 4.55 22.27
C VAL A 72 4.79 3.86 22.14
N GLU A 73 5.22 3.59 20.91
CA GLU A 73 6.55 3.07 20.59
C GLU A 73 6.97 3.59 19.21
N PHE A 74 8.21 4.02 19.08
CA PHE A 74 8.83 4.38 17.83
C PHE A 74 10.33 4.17 17.95
N ASP A 75 10.88 3.16 17.28
CA ASP A 75 12.28 2.77 17.39
C ASP A 75 12.93 2.51 16.03
N ALA A 76 14.27 2.59 16.01
CA ALA A 76 15.10 2.33 14.85
C ALA A 76 16.37 1.61 15.27
N ALA A 77 16.68 0.48 14.63
CA ALA A 77 17.86 -0.30 14.92
C ALA A 77 18.64 -0.68 13.64
N GLY A 78 19.95 -0.81 13.75
CA GLY A 78 20.81 -1.26 12.67
C GLY A 78 21.28 -0.18 11.70
N LYS A 79 21.46 -0.58 10.44
CA LYS A 79 22.02 0.27 9.37
C LYS A 79 21.01 0.51 8.27
N ARG A 80 20.90 1.75 7.83
CA ARG A 80 20.24 2.16 6.60
C ARG A 80 21.08 1.77 5.38
N ASP A 81 22.40 1.87 5.53
CA ASP A 81 23.39 1.47 4.53
C ASP A 81 24.58 0.84 5.27
N ILE A 82 24.81 -0.46 5.04
CA ILE A 82 25.88 -1.22 5.68
C ILE A 82 27.25 -0.75 5.15
N ALA A 83 27.37 -0.56 3.82
CA ALA A 83 28.64 -0.18 3.20
C ALA A 83 29.09 1.21 3.60
N ALA A 84 28.17 2.16 3.69
CA ALA A 84 28.44 3.52 4.17
C ALA A 84 28.49 3.62 5.71
N ASN A 85 28.26 2.52 6.43
CA ASN A 85 28.13 2.50 7.90
C ASN A 85 27.07 3.50 8.43
N ALA A 86 26.08 3.83 7.61
CA ALA A 86 25.05 4.80 7.96
C ALA A 86 23.99 4.17 8.88
N PRO A 87 23.69 4.76 10.04
CA PRO A 87 22.71 4.20 10.96
C PRO A 87 21.28 4.26 10.37
N MET A 88 20.44 3.29 10.70
CA MET A 88 18.99 3.40 10.51
C MET A 88 18.45 4.50 11.43
N GLN A 89 17.55 5.31 10.91
CA GLN A 89 16.92 6.42 11.64
C GLN A 89 15.41 6.37 11.49
N LYS A 90 14.68 6.98 12.43
CA LYS A 90 13.21 7.02 12.46
C LYS A 90 12.62 7.69 11.21
N ASP A 91 13.36 8.63 10.63
CA ASP A 91 13.01 9.36 9.42
C ASP A 91 13.59 8.75 8.12
N SER A 92 14.13 7.54 8.18
CA SER A 92 14.63 6.84 6.99
C SER A 92 13.49 6.61 6.00
N ILE A 93 13.79 6.78 4.71
CA ILE A 93 12.85 6.61 3.60
C ILE A 93 13.02 5.20 3.04
N PHE A 94 11.90 4.53 2.80
CA PHE A 94 11.85 3.13 2.35
C PHE A 94 11.08 2.99 1.04
N ARG A 95 11.49 2.06 0.17
CA ARG A 95 10.64 1.54 -0.90
C ARG A 95 9.52 0.75 -0.24
N ILE A 96 8.28 1.21 -0.33
CA ILE A 96 7.15 0.54 0.32
C ILE A 96 6.45 -0.47 -0.59
N TYR A 97 6.83 -0.51 -1.86
CA TYR A 97 6.25 -1.44 -2.86
C TYR A 97 4.74 -1.60 -2.68
N SER A 98 4.27 -2.81 -2.40
CA SER A 98 2.84 -3.12 -2.36
C SER A 98 2.06 -2.44 -1.24
N MET A 99 2.71 -1.79 -0.27
CA MET A 99 2.03 -0.85 0.62
C MET A 99 1.54 0.41 -0.11
N SER A 100 1.90 0.61 -1.38
CA SER A 100 1.30 1.62 -2.27
C SER A 100 -0.18 1.34 -2.57
N LYS A 101 -0.59 0.07 -2.58
CA LYS A 101 -1.93 -0.35 -2.98
C LYS A 101 -3.07 0.26 -2.16
N PRO A 102 -3.00 0.26 -0.82
CA PRO A 102 -4.00 0.94 0.00
C PRO A 102 -4.17 2.42 -0.32
N ILE A 103 -3.08 3.11 -0.62
CA ILE A 103 -3.10 4.54 -0.99
C ILE A 103 -3.82 4.74 -2.33
N THR A 104 -3.52 3.89 -3.31
CA THR A 104 -4.22 3.90 -4.61
C THR A 104 -5.71 3.55 -4.44
N GLY A 105 -6.02 2.57 -3.57
CA GLY A 105 -7.39 2.22 -3.21
C GLY A 105 -8.16 3.41 -2.62
N VAL A 106 -7.54 4.17 -1.71
CA VAL A 106 -8.13 5.41 -1.17
C VAL A 106 -8.39 6.43 -2.29
N ALA A 107 -7.46 6.62 -3.23
CA ALA A 107 -7.66 7.50 -4.38
C ALA A 107 -8.85 7.07 -5.24
N MET A 108 -8.99 5.75 -5.48
CA MET A 108 -10.17 5.20 -6.16
C MET A 108 -11.45 5.50 -5.39
N MET A 109 -11.47 5.31 -4.08
CA MET A 109 -12.66 5.52 -3.26
C MET A 109 -13.04 7.00 -3.11
N MET A 110 -12.08 7.93 -3.18
CA MET A 110 -12.39 9.37 -3.30
C MET A 110 -13.22 9.65 -4.56
N LEU A 111 -12.84 9.06 -5.69
CA LEU A 111 -13.58 9.21 -6.95
C LEU A 111 -14.91 8.44 -6.93
N PHE A 112 -15.02 7.37 -6.14
CA PHE A 112 -16.28 6.68 -5.88
C PHE A 112 -17.27 7.59 -5.13
N GLU A 113 -16.83 8.26 -4.07
CA GLU A 113 -17.62 9.26 -3.33
C GLU A 113 -18.05 10.45 -4.20
N GLU A 114 -17.23 10.83 -5.19
CA GLU A 114 -17.55 11.83 -6.19
C GLU A 114 -18.54 11.34 -7.26
N GLY A 115 -19.00 10.08 -7.18
CA GLY A 115 -19.95 9.50 -8.15
C GLY A 115 -19.33 9.23 -9.53
N LYS A 116 -17.99 9.18 -9.66
CA LYS A 116 -17.31 8.98 -10.93
C LYS A 116 -17.40 7.53 -11.43
N TRP A 117 -17.58 6.58 -10.52
CA TRP A 117 -17.71 5.15 -10.83
C TRP A 117 -18.50 4.41 -9.76
N GLN A 118 -18.91 3.17 -10.08
CA GLN A 118 -19.67 2.30 -9.18
C GLN A 118 -19.00 0.90 -9.10
N LEU A 119 -19.18 0.18 -7.98
CA LEU A 119 -18.57 -1.13 -7.75
C LEU A 119 -18.90 -2.16 -8.85
N ASN A 120 -20.10 -2.14 -9.36
CA ASN A 120 -20.56 -3.08 -10.38
C ASN A 120 -20.40 -2.58 -11.82
N ASP A 121 -19.83 -1.39 -12.02
CA ASP A 121 -19.50 -0.91 -13.37
C ASP A 121 -18.46 -1.84 -13.99
N PRO A 122 -18.60 -2.18 -15.28
CA PRO A 122 -17.54 -2.88 -15.99
C PRO A 122 -16.34 -1.96 -16.15
N VAL A 123 -15.13 -2.47 -15.91
CA VAL A 123 -13.86 -1.73 -16.13
C VAL A 123 -13.79 -1.21 -17.57
N ALA A 124 -14.35 -1.93 -18.53
CA ALA A 124 -14.44 -1.54 -19.93
C ALA A 124 -15.20 -0.21 -20.18
N LYS A 125 -16.03 0.24 -19.24
CA LYS A 125 -16.66 1.58 -19.29
C LYS A 125 -15.61 2.68 -19.24
N TYR A 126 -14.50 2.44 -18.56
CA TYR A 126 -13.39 3.38 -18.35
C TYR A 126 -12.19 3.08 -19.23
N ILE A 127 -11.97 1.81 -19.55
CA ILE A 127 -10.91 1.30 -20.43
C ILE A 127 -11.57 0.46 -21.54
N PRO A 128 -12.05 1.08 -22.63
CA PRO A 128 -12.82 0.38 -23.67
C PRO A 128 -12.11 -0.82 -24.29
N GLU A 129 -10.77 -0.80 -24.30
CA GLU A 129 -9.92 -1.88 -24.79
C GLU A 129 -10.15 -3.20 -24.01
N PHE A 130 -10.54 -3.12 -22.75
CA PHE A 130 -10.75 -4.28 -21.89
C PHE A 130 -12.06 -5.03 -22.16
N ALA A 131 -12.97 -4.46 -22.96
CA ALA A 131 -14.16 -5.17 -23.42
C ALA A 131 -13.85 -6.42 -24.24
N LYS A 132 -12.65 -6.49 -24.85
CA LYS A 132 -12.24 -7.58 -25.75
C LYS A 132 -11.21 -8.52 -25.14
N LEU A 133 -10.87 -8.38 -23.85
CA LEU A 133 -9.94 -9.28 -23.18
C LEU A 133 -10.50 -10.71 -23.24
N LYS A 134 -9.63 -11.65 -23.61
CA LYS A 134 -9.91 -13.08 -23.59
C LYS A 134 -9.36 -13.70 -22.32
N VAL A 135 -9.83 -14.87 -21.99
CA VAL A 135 -9.35 -15.66 -20.86
C VAL A 135 -8.55 -16.84 -21.40
N TYR A 136 -7.31 -16.96 -20.93
CA TYR A 136 -6.47 -18.12 -21.24
C TYR A 136 -7.08 -19.38 -20.63
N SER A 137 -7.15 -20.45 -21.41
CA SER A 137 -7.66 -21.73 -20.94
C SER A 137 -6.92 -22.87 -21.62
N THR A 138 -6.78 -23.99 -20.92
CA THR A 138 -6.23 -25.22 -21.49
C THR A 138 -7.34 -26.26 -21.52
N GLU A 139 -7.57 -26.88 -22.67
CA GLU A 139 -8.49 -28.00 -22.84
C GLU A 139 -7.91 -29.30 -22.26
N ALA A 140 -8.75 -30.31 -22.08
CA ALA A 140 -8.33 -31.61 -21.54
C ALA A 140 -7.25 -32.31 -22.38
N ASN A 141 -7.18 -32.01 -23.68
CA ASN A 141 -6.14 -32.50 -24.59
C ASN A 141 -4.83 -31.72 -24.57
N GLY A 142 -4.72 -30.68 -23.71
CA GLY A 142 -3.57 -29.81 -23.58
C GLY A 142 -3.51 -28.63 -24.56
N ASN A 143 -4.50 -28.50 -25.44
CA ASN A 143 -4.56 -27.38 -26.37
C ASN A 143 -4.89 -26.07 -25.63
N VAL A 144 -4.18 -24.99 -25.99
CA VAL A 144 -4.46 -23.64 -25.52
C VAL A 144 -5.63 -23.04 -26.32
N VAL A 145 -6.62 -22.53 -25.63
CA VAL A 145 -7.77 -21.82 -26.22
C VAL A 145 -7.98 -20.50 -25.51
N MET A 146 -8.43 -19.50 -26.27
CA MET A 146 -8.81 -18.20 -25.74
C MET A 146 -10.33 -18.09 -25.68
N LYS A 147 -10.87 -18.14 -24.46
CA LYS A 147 -12.32 -18.05 -24.21
C LYS A 147 -12.76 -16.60 -24.03
N ASP A 148 -14.04 -16.36 -24.24
CA ASP A 148 -14.65 -15.09 -23.83
C ASP A 148 -14.76 -15.02 -22.31
N GLN A 149 -14.80 -13.79 -21.78
CA GLN A 149 -15.15 -13.55 -20.39
C GLN A 149 -16.59 -14.03 -20.15
N ASN A 150 -16.86 -14.69 -19.02
CA ASN A 150 -18.21 -15.06 -18.60
C ASN A 150 -19.08 -13.83 -18.29
N HIS A 151 -18.46 -12.74 -17.83
CA HIS A 151 -18.96 -11.38 -17.72
C HIS A 151 -17.79 -10.38 -17.79
N PRO A 152 -18.02 -9.12 -18.14
CA PRO A 152 -16.98 -8.11 -18.13
C PRO A 152 -16.41 -7.91 -16.70
N VAL A 153 -15.08 -7.79 -16.57
CA VAL A 153 -14.45 -7.47 -15.28
C VAL A 153 -15.10 -6.23 -14.68
N THR A 154 -15.56 -6.32 -13.43
CA THR A 154 -16.15 -5.21 -12.69
C THR A 154 -15.08 -4.43 -11.89
N MET A 155 -15.41 -3.19 -11.50
CA MET A 155 -14.55 -2.36 -10.65
C MET A 155 -14.31 -3.01 -9.27
N ARG A 156 -15.30 -3.71 -8.71
CA ARG A 156 -15.16 -4.50 -7.48
C ARG A 156 -14.11 -5.59 -7.65
N GLU A 157 -14.18 -6.36 -8.73
CA GLU A 157 -13.24 -7.45 -9.01
C GLU A 157 -11.84 -6.93 -9.29
N LEU A 158 -11.71 -5.75 -9.91
CA LEU A 158 -10.43 -5.09 -10.07
C LEU A 158 -9.81 -4.74 -8.72
N MET A 159 -10.58 -4.14 -7.78
CA MET A 159 -10.09 -3.73 -6.46
C MET A 159 -9.92 -4.88 -5.48
N SER A 160 -10.50 -6.04 -5.75
CA SER A 160 -10.37 -7.24 -4.90
C SER A 160 -9.43 -8.31 -5.45
N HIS A 161 -8.70 -8.04 -6.52
CA HIS A 161 -7.84 -9.02 -7.20
C HIS A 161 -8.56 -10.27 -7.71
N THR A 162 -9.86 -10.16 -8.02
CA THR A 162 -10.65 -11.25 -8.59
C THR A 162 -11.01 -11.05 -10.07
N GLY A 163 -10.46 -10.01 -10.70
CA GLY A 163 -10.70 -9.69 -12.11
C GLY A 163 -10.02 -10.60 -13.12
N GLY A 164 -9.29 -11.63 -12.67
CA GLY A 164 -8.60 -12.59 -13.55
C GLY A 164 -7.23 -12.11 -14.06
N PHE A 165 -6.75 -10.95 -13.62
CA PHE A 165 -5.38 -10.49 -13.90
C PHE A 165 -4.35 -11.25 -13.07
N THR A 166 -3.07 -11.21 -13.46
CA THR A 166 -1.94 -11.73 -12.69
C THR A 166 -0.80 -10.70 -12.64
N TYR A 167 0.34 -11.04 -12.04
CA TYR A 167 1.47 -10.10 -11.87
C TYR A 167 2.71 -10.46 -12.69
N GLY A 168 2.78 -11.69 -13.20
CA GLY A 168 3.99 -12.19 -13.85
C GLY A 168 5.13 -12.57 -12.90
N LEU A 169 5.03 -12.28 -11.60
CA LEU A 169 6.11 -12.37 -10.63
C LEU A 169 5.92 -13.46 -9.56
N PHE A 170 4.67 -13.75 -9.18
CA PHE A 170 4.37 -14.59 -8.01
C PHE A 170 3.84 -15.97 -8.36
N SER A 171 3.55 -16.22 -9.60
CA SER A 171 3.14 -17.52 -10.14
C SER A 171 3.88 -17.82 -11.44
N GLN A 172 3.72 -19.02 -11.98
CA GLN A 172 4.41 -19.44 -13.21
C GLN A 172 3.42 -19.90 -14.28
N THR A 173 2.27 -19.24 -14.36
CA THR A 173 1.27 -19.52 -15.39
C THR A 173 1.78 -19.10 -16.76
N ALA A 174 1.12 -19.59 -17.81
CA ALA A 174 1.44 -19.13 -19.17
C ALA A 174 1.19 -17.62 -19.35
N VAL A 175 0.18 -17.08 -18.67
CA VAL A 175 -0.12 -15.64 -18.70
C VAL A 175 0.94 -14.82 -17.98
N ASP A 176 1.51 -15.32 -16.87
CA ASP A 176 2.65 -14.67 -16.20
C ASP A 176 3.84 -14.50 -17.13
N LYS A 177 4.16 -15.52 -17.91
CA LYS A 177 5.25 -15.46 -18.90
C LYS A 177 4.97 -14.38 -19.96
N LEU A 178 3.74 -14.32 -20.48
CA LEU A 178 3.34 -13.29 -21.44
C LEU A 178 3.44 -11.89 -20.85
N GLN A 179 3.12 -11.71 -19.56
CA GLN A 179 3.25 -10.41 -18.88
C GLN A 179 4.72 -9.98 -18.72
N LEU A 180 5.60 -10.92 -18.38
CA LEU A 180 7.05 -10.66 -18.30
C LEU A 180 7.61 -10.27 -19.66
N GLU A 181 7.25 -11.00 -20.71
CA GLU A 181 7.65 -10.69 -22.10
C GLU A 181 7.13 -9.33 -22.58
N ALA A 182 5.94 -8.93 -22.13
CA ALA A 182 5.36 -7.63 -22.44
C ALA A 182 6.03 -6.46 -21.69
N ASP A 183 6.91 -6.74 -20.74
CA ASP A 183 7.66 -5.74 -19.95
C ASP A 183 6.74 -4.63 -19.39
N LEU A 184 5.65 -5.05 -18.75
CA LEU A 184 4.60 -4.16 -18.27
C LEU A 184 5.11 -3.14 -17.25
N MET A 185 5.98 -3.59 -16.35
CA MET A 185 6.46 -2.81 -15.20
C MET A 185 7.72 -1.99 -15.52
N ASN A 186 8.09 -1.82 -16.81
CA ASN A 186 9.20 -0.97 -17.20
C ASN A 186 8.97 0.48 -16.72
N PRO A 187 9.88 1.06 -15.93
CA PRO A 187 9.70 2.40 -15.37
C PRO A 187 9.64 3.53 -16.41
N ASN A 188 10.03 3.24 -17.66
CA ASN A 188 9.94 4.18 -18.77
C ASN A 188 8.59 4.14 -19.51
N ASN A 189 7.71 3.16 -19.22
CA ASN A 189 6.36 3.17 -19.77
C ASN A 189 5.55 4.30 -19.12
N THR A 190 4.68 4.94 -19.88
CA THR A 190 3.59 5.74 -19.30
C THR A 190 2.43 4.82 -18.85
N LEU A 191 1.50 5.33 -18.03
CA LEU A 191 0.28 4.57 -17.68
C LEU A 191 -0.55 4.25 -18.94
N ASP A 192 -0.59 5.13 -19.94
CA ASP A 192 -1.27 4.86 -21.21
C ASP A 192 -0.61 3.72 -22.00
N GLU A 193 0.72 3.65 -22.04
CA GLU A 193 1.46 2.56 -22.68
C GLU A 193 1.29 1.25 -21.91
N PHE A 194 1.31 1.30 -20.58
CA PHE A 194 1.02 0.17 -19.72
C PHE A 194 -0.35 -0.43 -20.07
N ILE A 195 -1.42 0.37 -20.08
CA ILE A 195 -2.78 -0.10 -20.44
C ILE A 195 -2.84 -0.68 -21.85
N LYS A 196 -2.21 -0.04 -22.85
CA LYS A 196 -2.16 -0.56 -24.22
C LYS A 196 -1.46 -1.91 -24.32
N ARG A 197 -0.47 -2.17 -23.47
CA ARG A 197 0.21 -3.48 -23.38
C ARG A 197 -0.68 -4.51 -22.68
N VAL A 198 -1.28 -4.16 -21.55
CA VAL A 198 -2.22 -5.04 -20.80
C VAL A 198 -3.38 -5.47 -21.69
N ALA A 199 -3.94 -4.56 -22.50
CA ALA A 199 -5.08 -4.85 -23.38
C ALA A 199 -4.78 -5.92 -24.47
N LYS A 200 -3.52 -6.27 -24.70
CA LYS A 200 -3.10 -7.33 -25.65
C LYS A 200 -2.92 -8.70 -24.99
N LEU A 201 -3.01 -8.77 -23.67
CA LEU A 201 -2.77 -9.99 -22.90
C LEU A 201 -4.11 -10.61 -22.46
N PRO A 202 -4.17 -11.94 -22.37
CA PRO A 202 -5.33 -12.59 -21.82
C PRO A 202 -5.40 -12.46 -20.30
N LEU A 203 -6.59 -12.62 -19.74
CA LEU A 203 -6.78 -12.89 -18.33
C LEU A 203 -6.32 -14.32 -17.99
N ASN A 204 -5.81 -14.53 -16.78
CA ASN A 204 -5.37 -15.84 -16.28
C ASN A 204 -6.54 -16.72 -15.82
N ALA A 205 -7.64 -16.08 -15.37
CA ALA A 205 -8.84 -16.75 -14.88
C ALA A 205 -10.10 -15.98 -15.31
N GLN A 206 -11.25 -16.63 -15.23
CA GLN A 206 -12.54 -15.95 -15.42
C GLN A 206 -12.77 -14.92 -14.32
N PRO A 207 -13.28 -13.72 -14.64
CA PRO A 207 -13.65 -12.73 -13.64
C PRO A 207 -14.53 -13.32 -12.54
N GLY A 208 -14.22 -13.00 -11.29
CA GLY A 208 -15.00 -13.42 -10.12
C GLY A 208 -14.80 -14.86 -9.65
N THR A 209 -13.95 -15.66 -10.29
CA THR A 209 -13.82 -17.09 -9.96
C THR A 209 -12.65 -17.41 -9.01
N GLU A 210 -11.59 -16.64 -9.05
CA GLU A 210 -10.37 -16.87 -8.30
C GLU A 210 -9.77 -15.56 -7.80
N TRP A 211 -9.09 -15.64 -6.66
CA TRP A 211 -8.26 -14.54 -6.19
C TRP A 211 -6.83 -14.70 -6.72
N HIS A 212 -6.37 -13.75 -7.52
CA HIS A 212 -5.00 -13.70 -8.02
C HIS A 212 -4.38 -12.33 -7.74
N TYR A 213 -3.32 -12.30 -6.94
CA TYR A 213 -2.54 -11.09 -6.75
C TYR A 213 -2.00 -10.59 -8.08
N SER A 214 -2.24 -9.33 -8.42
CA SER A 214 -2.14 -8.89 -9.80
C SER A 214 -1.80 -7.41 -9.97
N ILE A 215 -1.57 -7.03 -11.24
CA ILE A 215 -1.40 -5.63 -11.69
C ILE A 215 -2.69 -4.79 -11.58
N SER A 216 -3.74 -5.30 -10.96
CA SER A 216 -5.04 -4.61 -10.84
C SER A 216 -4.91 -3.20 -10.28
N VAL A 217 -3.98 -2.98 -9.33
CA VAL A 217 -3.84 -1.66 -8.69
C VAL A 217 -3.04 -0.68 -9.56
N ASP A 218 -2.21 -1.17 -10.47
CA ASP A 218 -1.58 -0.34 -11.50
C ASP A 218 -2.63 0.14 -12.52
N ILE A 219 -3.60 -0.72 -12.86
CA ILE A 219 -4.77 -0.37 -13.68
C ILE A 219 -5.64 0.67 -12.95
N GLN A 220 -5.81 0.55 -11.63
CA GLN A 220 -6.52 1.55 -10.82
C GLN A 220 -5.82 2.90 -10.88
N GLY A 221 -4.49 2.97 -10.82
CA GLY A 221 -3.72 4.21 -10.97
C GLY A 221 -4.05 4.92 -12.30
N TYR A 222 -4.16 4.18 -13.39
CA TYR A 222 -4.61 4.72 -14.67
C TYR A 222 -6.07 5.23 -14.61
N ILE A 223 -6.97 4.49 -13.96
CA ILE A 223 -8.37 4.91 -13.81
C ILE A 223 -8.46 6.20 -13.00
N VAL A 224 -7.67 6.34 -11.93
CA VAL A 224 -7.58 7.59 -11.15
C VAL A 224 -7.15 8.74 -12.07
N GLN A 225 -6.09 8.57 -12.86
CA GLN A 225 -5.63 9.58 -13.81
C GLN A 225 -6.75 9.98 -14.79
N LYS A 226 -7.42 9.00 -15.36
CA LYS A 226 -8.46 9.22 -16.37
C LYS A 226 -9.70 9.91 -15.81
N LEU A 227 -10.18 9.50 -14.65
CA LEU A 227 -11.40 10.04 -14.06
C LEU A 227 -11.20 11.40 -13.39
N SER A 228 -10.01 11.66 -12.86
CA SER A 228 -9.67 12.96 -12.26
C SER A 228 -9.26 14.01 -13.28
N GLY A 229 -8.78 13.59 -14.45
CA GLY A 229 -8.23 14.49 -15.48
C GLY A 229 -6.85 15.06 -15.13
N MET A 230 -6.17 14.51 -14.11
CA MET A 230 -4.81 14.92 -13.73
C MET A 230 -3.86 13.73 -13.66
N PRO A 231 -2.53 13.91 -13.83
CA PRO A 231 -1.56 12.84 -13.63
C PRO A 231 -1.75 12.14 -12.29
N PHE A 232 -1.58 10.81 -12.26
CA PHE A 232 -1.87 10.02 -11.07
C PHE A 232 -1.02 10.44 -9.87
N GLU A 233 0.27 10.69 -10.06
CA GLU A 233 1.16 11.17 -8.99
C GLU A 233 0.72 12.54 -8.45
N GLU A 234 0.24 13.41 -9.31
CA GLU A 234 -0.26 14.72 -8.92
C GLU A 234 -1.57 14.63 -8.13
N PHE A 235 -2.44 13.68 -8.50
CA PHE A 235 -3.65 13.40 -7.72
C PHE A 235 -3.32 12.96 -6.30
N LEU A 236 -2.40 11.99 -6.13
CA LEU A 236 -1.98 11.52 -4.82
C LEU A 236 -1.36 12.64 -3.99
N GLU A 237 -0.45 13.40 -4.59
CA GLU A 237 0.21 14.53 -3.93
C GLU A 237 -0.80 15.58 -3.44
N LYS A 238 -1.71 16.03 -4.31
CA LYS A 238 -2.65 17.10 -3.99
C LYS A 238 -3.78 16.67 -3.07
N ARG A 239 -4.26 15.44 -3.24
CA ARG A 239 -5.49 14.98 -2.62
C ARG A 239 -5.28 14.11 -1.39
N ILE A 240 -4.10 13.51 -1.22
CA ILE A 240 -3.78 12.61 -0.11
C ILE A 240 -2.54 13.09 0.64
N PHE A 241 -1.37 13.20 -0.02
CA PHE A 241 -0.11 13.42 0.68
C PHE A 241 -0.06 14.80 1.35
N LYS A 242 -0.29 15.87 0.60
CA LYS A 242 -0.32 17.25 1.16
C LYS A 242 -1.35 17.43 2.26
N PRO A 243 -2.63 17.04 2.06
CA PRO A 243 -3.64 17.17 3.11
C PRO A 243 -3.32 16.39 4.39
N LEU A 244 -2.66 15.23 4.27
CA LEU A 244 -2.25 14.41 5.42
C LEU A 244 -0.86 14.77 5.96
N GLY A 245 -0.11 15.70 5.35
CA GLY A 245 1.25 16.07 5.76
C GLY A 245 2.29 14.98 5.52
N MET A 246 2.08 14.10 4.53
CA MET A 246 2.97 13.00 4.14
C MET A 246 4.06 13.50 3.19
N SER A 247 5.01 14.28 3.72
CA SER A 247 5.98 15.03 2.93
C SER A 247 7.13 14.19 2.34
N ASP A 248 7.30 12.96 2.81
CA ASP A 248 8.35 12.02 2.40
C ASP A 248 7.78 10.84 1.59
N THR A 249 6.52 10.95 1.16
CA THR A 249 5.84 9.92 0.36
C THR A 249 5.71 10.38 -1.09
N GLY A 250 6.11 9.51 -2.03
CA GLY A 250 6.06 9.82 -3.47
C GLY A 250 6.60 8.69 -4.32
N PHE A 251 6.67 8.90 -5.64
CA PHE A 251 7.15 7.89 -6.60
C PHE A 251 8.67 7.88 -6.78
N TYR A 252 9.39 8.78 -6.13
CA TYR A 252 10.85 8.86 -6.11
C TYR A 252 11.31 9.64 -4.87
N VAL A 253 12.58 9.51 -4.56
CA VAL A 253 13.22 10.28 -3.47
C VAL A 253 13.87 11.53 -4.05
N PRO A 254 13.47 12.74 -3.64
CA PRO A 254 14.14 13.97 -4.03
C PRO A 254 15.64 13.96 -3.68
N LYS A 255 16.45 14.62 -4.51
CA LYS A 255 17.92 14.59 -4.41
C LYS A 255 18.44 15.02 -3.02
N ASP A 256 17.80 15.99 -2.41
CA ASP A 256 18.12 16.51 -1.07
C ASP A 256 17.78 15.56 0.07
N LYS A 257 16.98 14.50 -0.21
CA LYS A 257 16.55 13.48 0.76
C LYS A 257 17.22 12.12 0.56
N LEU A 258 18.06 11.95 -0.47
CA LEU A 258 18.71 10.66 -0.77
C LEU A 258 19.58 10.13 0.37
N ASN A 259 20.13 11.02 1.20
CA ASN A 259 20.90 10.65 2.38
C ASN A 259 20.07 9.94 3.46
N ARG A 260 18.73 9.96 3.37
CA ARG A 260 17.80 9.25 4.26
C ARG A 260 17.27 7.96 3.64
N PHE A 261 17.54 7.71 2.35
CA PHE A 261 17.01 6.56 1.62
C PHE A 261 17.73 5.27 2.03
N ALA A 262 16.95 4.25 2.39
CA ALA A 262 17.51 2.97 2.83
C ALA A 262 17.99 2.13 1.64
N GLU A 263 19.16 1.50 1.78
CA GLU A 263 19.71 0.57 0.80
C GLU A 263 18.89 -0.73 0.79
N PHE A 264 18.77 -1.35 -0.39
CA PHE A 264 17.96 -2.54 -0.57
C PHE A 264 18.85 -3.78 -0.52
N TYR A 265 18.50 -4.73 0.33
CA TYR A 265 19.28 -5.95 0.58
C TYR A 265 18.55 -7.21 0.16
N SER A 266 19.30 -8.25 -0.11
CA SER A 266 18.85 -9.63 -0.26
C SER A 266 19.84 -10.57 0.41
N TYR A 267 19.49 -11.85 0.59
CA TYR A 267 20.41 -12.87 1.03
C TYR A 267 21.11 -13.52 -0.19
N ASP A 268 22.40 -13.76 -0.07
CA ASP A 268 23.14 -14.65 -0.96
C ASP A 268 22.87 -16.12 -0.61
N ASN A 269 23.51 -17.02 -1.37
CA ASN A 269 23.36 -18.45 -1.16
C ASN A 269 23.94 -18.94 0.20
N ASP A 270 24.82 -18.16 0.82
CA ASP A 270 25.40 -18.45 2.12
C ASP A 270 24.60 -17.83 3.28
N GLY A 271 23.48 -17.19 2.96
CA GLY A 271 22.61 -16.52 3.93
C GLY A 271 23.14 -15.20 4.45
N LYS A 272 24.06 -14.56 3.73
CA LYS A 272 24.60 -13.23 4.08
C LYS A 272 23.86 -12.13 3.32
N LEU A 273 23.69 -10.99 3.97
CA LEU A 273 23.11 -9.81 3.34
C LEU A 273 24.07 -9.19 2.33
N HIS A 274 23.56 -8.92 1.13
CA HIS A 274 24.24 -8.12 0.11
C HIS A 274 23.28 -7.06 -0.43
N ALA A 275 23.82 -5.92 -0.87
CA ALA A 275 23.02 -4.88 -1.53
C ALA A 275 22.57 -5.34 -2.90
N VAL A 276 21.30 -5.08 -3.22
CA VAL A 276 20.69 -5.39 -4.52
C VAL A 276 20.90 -4.21 -5.45
N GLY A 277 21.56 -4.45 -6.58
CA GLY A 277 21.85 -3.43 -7.58
C GLY A 277 20.58 -2.80 -8.17
N VAL A 278 20.69 -1.54 -8.59
CA VAL A 278 19.61 -0.88 -9.35
C VAL A 278 19.38 -1.65 -10.64
N ARG A 279 18.10 -1.93 -10.96
CA ARG A 279 17.62 -2.78 -12.05
C ARG A 279 17.87 -4.29 -11.86
N GLU A 280 18.19 -4.71 -10.66
CA GLU A 280 18.26 -6.11 -10.29
C GLU A 280 16.95 -6.51 -9.59
N GLY A 281 16.28 -7.55 -10.10
CA GLY A 281 15.00 -8.01 -9.59
C GLY A 281 13.94 -6.90 -9.61
N LEU A 282 13.40 -6.58 -8.43
CA LEU A 282 12.38 -5.52 -8.26
C LEU A 282 12.98 -4.11 -8.04
N ASN A 283 14.31 -4.00 -7.86
CA ASN A 283 14.94 -2.74 -7.52
C ASN A 283 15.14 -1.86 -8.77
N HIS A 284 14.33 -0.82 -8.93
CA HIS A 284 14.54 0.21 -9.95
C HIS A 284 15.12 1.50 -9.32
N ASP A 285 15.47 2.47 -10.16
CA ASP A 285 16.05 3.73 -9.73
C ASP A 285 14.98 4.65 -9.11
N PHE A 286 14.85 4.60 -7.79
CA PHE A 286 13.96 5.50 -7.04
C PHE A 286 14.56 6.91 -6.81
N ALA A 287 15.79 7.17 -7.23
CA ALA A 287 16.36 8.52 -7.17
C ALA A 287 15.92 9.39 -8.38
N ALA A 288 15.32 8.77 -9.39
CA ALA A 288 14.80 9.44 -10.58
C ALA A 288 13.27 9.30 -10.64
N LYS A 289 12.60 10.39 -11.11
CA LYS A 289 11.15 10.34 -11.33
C LYS A 289 10.85 9.34 -12.46
N PRO A 290 10.07 8.27 -12.21
CA PRO A 290 9.70 7.30 -13.24
C PRO A 290 8.64 7.89 -14.19
N ALA A 291 8.55 7.38 -15.42
CA ALA A 291 7.41 7.65 -16.28
C ALA A 291 6.18 6.82 -15.85
N LEU A 292 6.40 5.60 -15.33
CA LEU A 292 5.36 4.74 -14.79
C LEU A 292 5.13 5.04 -13.30
N SER A 293 4.12 5.82 -13.00
CA SER A 293 3.62 5.98 -11.63
C SER A 293 2.82 4.73 -11.24
N SER A 294 3.54 3.66 -10.82
CA SER A 294 2.93 2.36 -10.48
C SER A 294 2.07 2.47 -9.23
N GLY A 295 0.74 2.34 -9.37
CA GLY A 295 -0.18 2.33 -8.25
C GLY A 295 -0.04 1.10 -7.36
N GLY A 296 0.45 0.00 -7.94
CA GLY A 296 0.65 -1.27 -7.25
C GLY A 296 1.94 -1.37 -6.44
N GLY A 297 2.93 -0.48 -6.65
CA GLY A 297 4.22 -0.67 -5.98
C GLY A 297 5.26 0.43 -6.12
N GLY A 298 4.92 1.58 -6.69
CA GLY A 298 5.88 2.61 -7.05
C GLY A 298 6.26 3.61 -5.96
N LEU A 299 5.64 3.55 -4.78
CA LEU A 299 5.86 4.58 -3.76
C LEU A 299 7.06 4.29 -2.85
N VAL A 300 7.66 5.37 -2.39
CA VAL A 300 8.53 5.43 -1.21
C VAL A 300 7.78 6.14 -0.09
N SER A 301 8.15 5.89 1.18
CA SER A 301 7.56 6.54 2.34
C SER A 301 8.45 6.40 3.57
N THR A 302 8.08 7.07 4.66
CA THR A 302 8.61 6.87 6.02
C THR A 302 7.57 6.20 6.91
N ALA A 303 7.98 5.70 8.08
CA ALA A 303 7.06 5.16 9.07
C ALA A 303 6.08 6.23 9.56
N SER A 304 6.54 7.46 9.80
CA SER A 304 5.70 8.58 10.24
C SER A 304 4.63 8.95 9.21
N ASP A 305 5.00 9.10 7.93
CA ASP A 305 4.03 9.41 6.87
C ASP A 305 2.97 8.31 6.73
N TYR A 306 3.43 7.05 6.72
CA TYR A 306 2.50 5.93 6.57
C TYR A 306 1.61 5.76 7.82
N MET A 307 2.10 6.09 9.02
CA MET A 307 1.30 6.11 10.25
C MET A 307 0.17 7.13 10.16
N ARG A 308 0.41 8.31 9.59
CA ARG A 308 -0.63 9.32 9.38
C ARG A 308 -1.73 8.83 8.42
N PHE A 309 -1.33 8.13 7.37
CA PHE A 309 -2.27 7.46 6.46
C PHE A 309 -3.11 6.40 7.18
N CYS A 310 -2.48 5.54 7.96
CA CYS A 310 -3.18 4.52 8.75
C CYS A 310 -4.10 5.13 9.80
N GLN A 311 -3.66 6.21 10.48
CA GLN A 311 -4.48 6.88 11.49
C GLN A 311 -5.69 7.58 10.86
N MET A 312 -5.54 8.17 9.68
CA MET A 312 -6.66 8.70 8.91
C MET A 312 -7.72 7.62 8.67
N LEU A 313 -7.29 6.41 8.27
CA LEU A 313 -8.20 5.28 8.05
C LEU A 313 -8.87 4.82 9.35
N LEU A 314 -8.08 4.62 10.42
CA LEU A 314 -8.60 4.19 11.72
C LEU A 314 -9.63 5.19 12.29
N ASN A 315 -9.43 6.47 12.03
CA ASN A 315 -10.36 7.54 12.41
C ASN A 315 -11.58 7.67 11.45
N GLY A 316 -11.85 6.66 10.63
CA GLY A 316 -12.98 6.69 9.69
C GLY A 316 -12.81 7.75 8.59
N GLY A 317 -11.61 7.90 8.05
CA GLY A 317 -11.31 8.74 6.89
C GLY A 317 -10.95 10.19 7.19
N GLN A 318 -10.56 10.52 8.43
CA GLN A 318 -10.22 11.88 8.84
C GLN A 318 -8.96 11.95 9.70
N LEU A 319 -8.11 12.95 9.49
CA LEU A 319 -6.97 13.27 10.36
C LEU A 319 -6.77 14.79 10.40
N ASP A 320 -6.45 15.35 11.58
CA ASP A 320 -6.16 16.79 11.80
C ASP A 320 -7.22 17.74 11.21
N GLY A 321 -8.50 17.35 11.29
CA GLY A 321 -9.61 18.12 10.73
C GLY A 321 -9.82 17.95 9.22
N VAL A 322 -8.91 17.26 8.53
CA VAL A 322 -9.00 16.99 7.08
C VAL A 322 -9.71 15.66 6.85
N ARG A 323 -10.83 15.69 6.13
CA ARG A 323 -11.56 14.48 5.71
C ARG A 323 -11.15 14.07 4.30
N ILE A 324 -10.65 12.84 4.19
CA ILE A 324 -10.27 12.20 2.92
C ILE A 324 -11.41 11.32 2.39
N LEU A 325 -12.03 10.54 3.29
CA LEU A 325 -13.15 9.62 2.98
C LEU A 325 -14.23 9.71 4.05
N SER A 326 -15.43 9.27 3.75
CA SER A 326 -16.48 9.04 4.75
C SER A 326 -16.19 7.79 5.57
N PRO A 327 -16.70 7.69 6.83
CA PRO A 327 -16.55 6.48 7.64
C PRO A 327 -17.11 5.23 6.96
N LEU A 328 -18.23 5.34 6.27
CA LEU A 328 -18.86 4.21 5.57
C LEU A 328 -18.02 3.74 4.38
N THR A 329 -17.32 4.62 3.71
CA THR A 329 -16.41 4.26 2.63
C THR A 329 -15.18 3.52 3.15
N VAL A 330 -14.62 3.98 4.27
CA VAL A 330 -13.53 3.26 4.94
C VAL A 330 -13.98 1.87 5.38
N GLU A 331 -15.17 1.75 6.01
CA GLU A 331 -15.74 0.45 6.39
C GLU A 331 -15.91 -0.47 5.18
N LEU A 332 -16.42 0.05 4.06
CA LEU A 332 -16.55 -0.69 2.81
C LEU A 332 -15.19 -1.22 2.32
N MET A 333 -14.12 -0.44 2.43
CA MET A 333 -12.79 -0.85 1.99
C MET A 333 -12.24 -2.04 2.76
N HIS A 334 -12.52 -2.17 4.05
CA HIS A 334 -12.07 -3.29 4.87
C HIS A 334 -13.20 -4.29 5.21
N THR A 335 -14.29 -4.30 4.43
CA THR A 335 -15.28 -5.38 4.44
C THR A 335 -14.87 -6.45 3.43
N ASN A 336 -14.98 -7.73 3.81
CA ASN A 336 -14.71 -8.83 2.89
C ASN A 336 -15.69 -8.82 1.72
N VAL A 337 -15.18 -8.59 0.51
CA VAL A 337 -15.99 -8.52 -0.72
C VAL A 337 -15.85 -9.75 -1.62
N LEU A 338 -15.05 -10.74 -1.20
CA LEU A 338 -14.90 -11.98 -1.95
C LEU A 338 -16.21 -12.76 -1.97
N ALA A 339 -16.57 -13.27 -3.14
CA ALA A 339 -17.69 -14.19 -3.24
C ALA A 339 -17.40 -15.48 -2.44
N PRO A 340 -18.40 -16.13 -1.83
CA PRO A 340 -18.20 -17.37 -1.07
C PRO A 340 -17.57 -18.52 -1.87
N SER A 341 -17.69 -18.49 -3.20
CA SER A 341 -17.08 -19.46 -4.11
C SER A 341 -15.62 -19.23 -4.40
N VAL A 342 -15.08 -18.03 -4.09
CA VAL A 342 -13.68 -17.70 -4.30
C VAL A 342 -12.86 -18.28 -3.14
N PRO A 343 -11.84 -19.11 -3.42
CA PRO A 343 -10.96 -19.64 -2.39
C PRO A 343 -10.31 -18.51 -1.60
N ILE A 344 -10.34 -18.62 -0.28
CA ILE A 344 -9.71 -17.66 0.63
C ILE A 344 -8.18 -17.76 0.55
N LEU A 345 -7.50 -16.65 0.80
CA LEU A 345 -6.03 -16.55 0.81
C LEU A 345 -5.38 -17.45 1.86
N ALA A 346 -5.96 -17.49 3.06
CA ALA A 346 -5.57 -18.31 4.18
C ALA A 346 -6.78 -18.49 5.11
N PRO A 347 -6.82 -19.54 5.94
CA PRO A 347 -7.87 -19.70 6.94
C PRO A 347 -8.07 -18.39 7.74
N GLY A 348 -9.32 -18.02 7.98
CA GLY A 348 -9.67 -16.82 8.74
C GLY A 348 -9.37 -15.48 8.07
N SER A 349 -8.94 -15.45 6.81
CA SER A 349 -8.69 -14.22 6.08
C SER A 349 -9.73 -13.97 4.99
N GLY A 350 -9.82 -12.73 4.54
CA GLY A 350 -10.61 -12.26 3.44
C GLY A 350 -9.90 -11.13 2.71
N PHE A 351 -10.55 -10.53 1.73
CA PHE A 351 -10.02 -9.39 1.01
C PHE A 351 -11.11 -8.35 0.76
N GLY A 352 -10.79 -7.09 1.01
CA GLY A 352 -11.66 -5.96 0.76
C GLY A 352 -11.30 -5.24 -0.55
N LEU A 353 -11.32 -3.92 -0.51
CA LEU A 353 -10.90 -3.07 -1.61
C LEU A 353 -9.45 -2.63 -1.32
N ASP A 354 -8.47 -3.38 -1.88
CA ASP A 354 -7.03 -3.23 -1.73
C ASP A 354 -6.46 -3.48 -0.33
N PHE A 355 -7.20 -4.19 0.54
CA PHE A 355 -6.76 -4.66 1.86
C PHE A 355 -7.04 -6.14 2.06
N ALA A 356 -6.10 -6.86 2.66
CA ALA A 356 -6.39 -8.13 3.31
C ALA A 356 -7.02 -7.89 4.70
N ILE A 357 -7.88 -8.81 5.12
CA ILE A 357 -8.71 -8.65 6.33
C ILE A 357 -8.66 -9.93 7.15
N TYR A 358 -8.56 -9.82 8.47
CA TYR A 358 -8.79 -10.95 9.39
C TYR A 358 -10.29 -11.06 9.70
N THR A 359 -10.97 -12.00 9.04
CA THR A 359 -12.41 -12.25 9.21
C THR A 359 -12.69 -13.18 10.41
N ASP A 360 -11.76 -14.09 10.69
CA ASP A 360 -11.75 -14.99 11.85
C ASP A 360 -10.30 -15.10 12.38
N PRO A 361 -9.94 -14.33 13.41
CA PRO A 361 -8.58 -14.31 13.95
C PRO A 361 -8.10 -15.66 14.48
N VAL A 362 -8.99 -16.48 15.05
CA VAL A 362 -8.65 -17.80 15.59
C VAL A 362 -8.28 -18.76 14.45
N ALA A 363 -9.10 -18.79 13.40
CA ALA A 363 -8.80 -19.59 12.22
C ALA A 363 -7.53 -19.08 11.49
N ALA A 364 -7.22 -17.75 11.58
CA ALA A 364 -5.98 -17.16 11.07
C ALA A 364 -4.74 -17.47 11.93
N GLY A 365 -4.92 -18.13 13.07
CA GLY A 365 -3.83 -18.53 13.97
C GLY A 365 -3.30 -17.40 14.87
N GLY A 366 -4.09 -16.34 15.10
CA GLY A 366 -3.68 -15.19 15.88
C GLY A 366 -4.78 -14.62 16.78
N TYR A 367 -4.44 -13.59 17.51
CA TYR A 367 -5.34 -12.85 18.42
C TYR A 367 -5.57 -11.40 17.97
N TYR A 368 -5.61 -11.21 16.65
CA TYR A 368 -5.97 -9.92 16.05
C TYR A 368 -7.41 -9.55 16.36
N GLY A 369 -7.74 -8.28 16.39
CA GLY A 369 -9.14 -7.86 16.38
C GLY A 369 -9.83 -8.34 15.11
N LYS A 370 -11.05 -8.88 15.23
CA LYS A 370 -11.83 -9.24 14.04
C LYS A 370 -12.10 -8.00 13.20
N GLY A 371 -11.82 -8.07 11.90
CA GLY A 371 -11.92 -6.94 10.99
C GLY A 371 -10.64 -6.12 10.88
N SER A 372 -9.56 -6.51 11.57
CA SER A 372 -8.23 -5.92 11.33
C SER A 372 -7.84 -6.08 9.87
N TYR A 373 -7.26 -5.04 9.29
CA TYR A 373 -6.86 -5.00 7.89
C TYR A 373 -5.41 -4.60 7.73
N TYR A 374 -4.78 -5.13 6.70
CA TYR A 374 -3.33 -5.07 6.59
C TYR A 374 -2.86 -5.26 5.14
N TRP A 375 -1.60 -4.94 4.91
CA TRP A 375 -0.83 -5.38 3.75
C TRP A 375 0.67 -5.32 4.03
N SER A 376 1.49 -5.61 3.01
CA SER A 376 2.95 -5.59 3.12
C SER A 376 3.60 -5.24 1.79
N GLY A 377 4.87 -4.86 1.84
CA GLY A 377 5.71 -4.56 0.67
C GLY A 377 6.72 -5.67 0.37
N ALA A 378 7.11 -5.81 -0.88
CA ALA A 378 8.07 -6.82 -1.34
C ALA A 378 9.47 -6.67 -0.73
N ALA A 379 9.81 -5.47 -0.23
CA ALA A 379 11.06 -5.21 0.51
C ALA A 379 10.94 -5.44 2.02
N GLY A 380 9.91 -6.16 2.47
CA GLY A 380 9.73 -6.55 3.86
C GLY A 380 9.04 -5.51 4.73
N THR A 381 8.53 -4.41 4.19
CA THR A 381 7.70 -3.45 4.93
C THR A 381 6.33 -4.03 5.22
N TRP A 382 5.70 -3.65 6.34
CA TRP A 382 4.37 -4.13 6.72
C TRP A 382 3.63 -3.12 7.57
N PHE A 383 2.31 -3.24 7.60
CA PHE A 383 1.44 -2.56 8.53
C PHE A 383 0.19 -3.38 8.82
N TRP A 384 -0.45 -3.10 9.93
CA TRP A 384 -1.85 -3.46 10.17
C TRP A 384 -2.56 -2.39 10.99
N ILE A 385 -3.86 -2.35 10.81
CA ILE A 385 -4.79 -1.49 11.53
C ILE A 385 -5.80 -2.40 12.20
N ASP A 386 -5.95 -2.26 13.50
CA ASP A 386 -6.88 -3.04 14.32
C ASP A 386 -7.93 -2.11 14.96
N PRO A 387 -9.12 -1.99 14.34
CA PRO A 387 -10.17 -1.12 14.87
C PRO A 387 -10.75 -1.58 16.21
N VAL A 388 -10.62 -2.87 16.54
CA VAL A 388 -11.14 -3.41 17.81
C VAL A 388 -10.29 -2.97 19.00
N ASN A 389 -8.97 -2.94 18.80
CA ASN A 389 -8.00 -2.57 19.84
C ASN A 389 -7.53 -1.12 19.72
N ASP A 390 -8.07 -0.35 18.76
CA ASP A 390 -7.65 1.01 18.41
C ASP A 390 -6.13 1.11 18.26
N LEU A 391 -5.57 0.21 17.44
CA LEU A 391 -4.14 -0.05 17.34
C LEU A 391 -3.67 -0.01 15.89
N ILE A 392 -2.52 0.63 15.68
CA ILE A 392 -1.80 0.59 14.41
C ILE A 392 -0.37 0.16 14.68
N VAL A 393 0.16 -0.72 13.84
CA VAL A 393 1.58 -1.09 13.85
C VAL A 393 2.15 -0.98 12.46
N ILE A 394 3.34 -0.39 12.38
CA ILE A 394 4.12 -0.28 11.15
C ILE A 394 5.51 -0.82 11.41
N GLY A 395 6.02 -1.58 10.46
CA GLY A 395 7.40 -1.99 10.43
C GLY A 395 8.01 -1.77 9.05
N MET A 396 9.22 -1.23 9.04
CA MET A 396 9.96 -0.87 7.84
C MET A 396 11.33 -1.54 7.86
N ILE A 397 11.55 -2.47 6.96
CA ILE A 397 12.87 -2.98 6.59
C ILE A 397 13.07 -2.80 5.10
N GLN A 398 14.28 -3.00 4.60
CA GLN A 398 14.55 -2.89 3.19
C GLN A 398 15.31 -4.14 2.72
N GLN A 399 14.58 -5.24 2.71
CA GLN A 399 15.13 -6.56 2.47
C GLN A 399 14.15 -7.43 1.69
N ALA A 400 14.55 -7.92 0.53
CA ALA A 400 13.72 -8.80 -0.27
C ALA A 400 13.46 -10.12 0.48
N ALA A 401 12.22 -10.59 0.44
CA ALA A 401 11.93 -11.98 0.76
C ALA A 401 12.64 -12.83 -0.29
N GLY A 402 13.57 -13.68 0.11
CA GLY A 402 14.33 -14.53 -0.80
C GLY A 402 13.39 -15.34 -1.70
N THR A 403 13.50 -15.15 -3.01
CA THR A 403 12.86 -15.99 -4.02
C THR A 403 13.79 -17.17 -4.28
N GLY A 404 13.70 -18.20 -3.51
CA GLY A 404 14.51 -19.40 -3.78
C GLY A 404 14.71 -20.23 -2.54
N ALA A 405 14.82 -21.48 -2.79
CA ALA A 405 15.02 -22.56 -1.86
C ALA A 405 15.55 -22.14 -0.50
N ALA A 406 14.74 -22.49 0.47
CA ALA A 406 15.15 -22.73 1.85
C ALA A 406 16.39 -21.95 2.22
N THR A 407 16.18 -20.79 2.51
CA THR A 407 17.00 -20.03 3.39
C THR A 407 17.39 -20.89 4.58
N VAL A 408 18.59 -21.44 4.53
CA VAL A 408 19.30 -21.74 5.76
C VAL A 408 19.41 -20.39 6.46
N GLY A 409 18.42 -20.05 7.29
CA GLY A 409 18.31 -18.74 7.93
C GLY A 409 17.40 -17.69 7.27
N GLY A 410 16.32 -18.08 6.54
CA GLY A 410 15.39 -17.20 5.84
C GLY A 410 15.04 -15.87 6.50
N VAL A 411 14.52 -14.93 5.72
CA VAL A 411 14.01 -13.65 6.27
C VAL A 411 13.19 -13.97 7.51
N PRO A 412 13.53 -13.43 8.68
CA PRO A 412 12.77 -13.72 9.89
C PRO A 412 11.32 -13.30 9.68
N ASP A 413 10.39 -14.03 10.25
CA ASP A 413 8.98 -13.62 10.25
C ASP A 413 8.78 -12.39 11.15
N VAL A 414 9.35 -11.27 10.70
CA VAL A 414 9.28 -10.00 11.44
C VAL A 414 7.85 -9.55 11.67
N ARG A 415 6.92 -9.92 10.79
CA ARG A 415 5.51 -9.58 10.90
C ARG A 415 4.85 -10.39 12.01
N GLY A 416 4.95 -11.71 11.98
CA GLY A 416 4.40 -12.58 13.02
C GLY A 416 5.01 -12.30 14.39
N LEU A 417 6.34 -12.09 14.46
CA LEU A 417 7.02 -11.70 15.69
C LEU A 417 6.53 -10.34 16.22
N SER A 418 6.38 -9.33 15.36
CA SER A 418 5.87 -8.01 15.79
C SER A 418 4.43 -8.09 16.29
N HIS A 419 3.57 -8.93 15.67
CA HIS A 419 2.24 -9.23 16.21
C HIS A 419 2.33 -9.76 17.64
N ALA A 420 3.09 -10.85 17.86
CA ALA A 420 3.22 -11.47 19.17
C ALA A 420 3.72 -10.47 20.22
N TRP A 421 4.77 -9.70 19.89
CA TRP A 421 5.37 -8.73 20.82
C TRP A 421 4.49 -7.51 21.10
N THR A 422 3.67 -7.09 20.15
CA THR A 422 2.77 -5.95 20.35
C THR A 422 1.53 -6.34 21.15
N TYR A 423 0.81 -7.38 20.70
CA TYR A 423 -0.46 -7.74 21.34
C TYR A 423 -0.29 -8.23 22.77
N GLN A 424 0.80 -8.93 23.13
CA GLN A 424 1.07 -9.35 24.50
C GLN A 424 1.29 -8.17 25.47
N ALA A 425 1.52 -6.97 24.94
CA ALA A 425 1.65 -5.77 25.75
C ALA A 425 0.31 -5.09 26.09
N ILE A 426 -0.79 -5.44 25.43
CA ILE A 426 -2.12 -4.89 25.71
C ILE A 426 -2.62 -5.45 27.05
N LEU A 427 -3.05 -4.56 27.95
CA LEU A 427 -3.53 -4.88 29.29
C LEU A 427 -5.03 -4.59 29.47
N LYS A 428 -5.57 -3.63 28.74
CA LYS A 428 -6.96 -3.16 28.84
C LYS A 428 -7.53 -2.81 27.48
#